data_7bbf729a481be8ad7ac7c60f0aaeff54
#
_entry.id   7bbf729a481be8ad7ac7c60f0aaeff54
#
_cell.length_a   1.000
_cell.length_b   1.000
_cell.length_c   1.000
_cell.angle_alpha   90.00
_cell.angle_beta   90.00
_cell.angle_gamma   90.00
#
_symmetry.space_group_name_H-M   'P 1'
#
loop_
_entity.id
_entity.type
_entity.pdbx_description
1 polymer ?
#
loop_
_entity_poly.entity_id
_entity_poly.type
_entity_poly.pdbx_seq_one_letter_code
_entity_poly.pdbx_strand_id
1 'polypeptide(L)'
;MPVRRIDHILIAMPAGREEEARAFYHGMLGFAEKTKPPLLVARGGCWFESGTVTVHLGVDKNFVAARKAHPAFIVDDLDGLETKLKEAGYKVTEDEPIAGCDRRHVEDPFGNRIELIEPL
;
A
#
# COMPACT_ATOMS: atom_id res chain seq x y z
N MET A 1 10.52 -26.99 2.38
CA MET A 1 10.83 -25.56 2.37
C MET A 1 10.53 -24.98 3.74
N PRO A 2 11.53 -24.35 4.42
CA PRO A 2 11.25 -23.74 5.74
C PRO A 2 10.28 -22.55 5.66
N VAL A 3 10.43 -21.67 4.64
CA VAL A 3 9.47 -20.59 4.41
C VAL A 3 8.41 -21.07 3.42
N ARG A 4 7.13 -20.83 3.72
CA ARG A 4 6.03 -21.31 2.88
C ARG A 4 5.26 -20.20 2.18
N ARG A 5 5.13 -19.04 2.79
CA ARG A 5 4.38 -17.91 2.23
C ARG A 5 4.63 -16.65 3.05
N ILE A 6 4.16 -15.54 2.53
CA ILE A 6 4.16 -14.27 3.26
C ILE A 6 2.88 -14.20 4.11
N ASP A 7 3.01 -13.90 5.40
CA ASP A 7 1.88 -13.65 6.27
C ASP A 7 1.34 -12.22 6.09
N HIS A 8 2.24 -11.25 6.17
CA HIS A 8 1.90 -9.85 5.93
C HIS A 8 3.13 -9.07 5.50
N ILE A 9 2.90 -7.86 5.00
CA ILE A 9 3.96 -6.87 4.79
C ILE A 9 3.68 -5.70 5.72
N LEU A 10 4.75 -5.07 6.22
CA LEU A 10 4.63 -3.86 7.03
C LEU A 10 5.23 -2.70 6.25
N ILE A 11 4.46 -1.61 6.17
CA ILE A 11 4.86 -0.36 5.55
C ILE A 11 4.93 0.68 6.65
N ALA A 12 6.05 1.39 6.76
CA ALA A 12 6.25 2.38 7.81
C ALA A 12 5.43 3.64 7.52
N MET A 13 5.02 4.31 8.59
CA MET A 13 4.33 5.60 8.52
C MET A 13 4.74 6.50 9.69
N PRO A 14 4.61 7.83 9.56
CA PRO A 14 4.80 8.71 10.70
C PRO A 14 3.61 8.63 11.67
N ALA A 15 3.85 9.01 12.92
CA ALA A 15 2.82 8.97 13.96
C ALA A 15 1.68 9.95 13.67
N GLY A 16 0.45 9.57 14.03
CA GLY A 16 -0.70 10.47 14.07
C GLY A 16 -1.37 10.72 12.73
N ARG A 17 -0.99 10.00 11.68
CA ARG A 17 -1.54 10.22 10.33
C ARG A 17 -2.33 9.01 9.80
N GLU A 18 -2.96 8.27 10.70
CA GLU A 18 -3.73 7.07 10.34
C GLU A 18 -4.90 7.38 9.39
N GLU A 19 -5.52 8.56 9.51
CA GLU A 19 -6.63 8.91 8.60
C GLU A 19 -6.17 9.01 7.15
N GLU A 20 -4.95 9.50 6.91
CA GLU A 20 -4.39 9.56 5.56
C GLU A 20 -4.06 8.14 5.05
N ALA A 21 -3.60 7.26 5.93
CA ALA A 21 -3.39 5.85 5.58
C ALA A 21 -4.70 5.19 5.17
N ARG A 22 -5.79 5.43 5.91
CA ARG A 22 -7.12 4.90 5.59
C ARG A 22 -7.64 5.43 4.26
N ALA A 23 -7.47 6.71 4.00
CA ALA A 23 -7.92 7.30 2.74
C ALA A 23 -7.23 6.66 1.53
N PHE A 24 -5.96 6.28 1.67
CA PHE A 24 -5.20 5.67 0.59
C PHE A 24 -5.44 4.16 0.50
N TYR A 25 -5.11 3.41 1.56
CA TYR A 25 -5.16 1.94 1.51
C TYR A 25 -6.57 1.40 1.44
N HIS A 26 -7.51 2.00 2.16
CA HIS A 26 -8.91 1.63 2.06
C HIS A 26 -9.61 2.41 0.94
N GLY A 27 -9.53 3.73 0.94
CA GLY A 27 -10.31 4.57 0.04
C GLY A 27 -9.91 4.45 -1.42
N MET A 28 -8.61 4.34 -1.71
CA MET A 28 -8.11 4.22 -3.09
C MET A 28 -7.89 2.77 -3.50
N LEU A 29 -7.14 2.00 -2.70
CA LEU A 29 -6.74 0.64 -3.07
C LEU A 29 -7.77 -0.44 -2.72
N GLY A 30 -8.80 -0.12 -1.95
CA GLY A 30 -9.90 -1.04 -1.68
C GLY A 30 -9.63 -2.08 -0.60
N PHE A 31 -8.56 -1.92 0.21
CA PHE A 31 -8.34 -2.80 1.35
C PHE A 31 -9.42 -2.57 2.41
N ALA A 32 -9.83 -3.64 3.09
CA ALA A 32 -10.67 -3.51 4.27
C ALA A 32 -9.78 -3.32 5.50
N GLU A 33 -10.14 -2.40 6.38
CA GLU A 33 -9.41 -2.21 7.62
C GLU A 33 -9.77 -3.30 8.62
N LYS A 34 -8.74 -3.85 9.29
CA LYS A 34 -8.89 -4.85 10.37
C LYS A 34 -8.65 -4.19 11.72
N THR A 35 -9.41 -4.63 12.72
CA THR A 35 -9.17 -4.23 14.10
C THR A 35 -7.86 -4.84 14.59
N LYS A 36 -6.99 -4.00 15.16
CA LYS A 36 -5.74 -4.45 15.76
C LYS A 36 -6.02 -5.14 17.10
N PRO A 37 -5.20 -6.14 17.47
CA PRO A 37 -5.26 -6.69 18.83
C PRO A 37 -5.12 -5.58 19.88
N PRO A 38 -5.87 -5.62 21.00
CA PRO A 38 -5.86 -4.53 21.99
C PRO A 38 -4.46 -4.14 22.48
N LEU A 39 -3.56 -5.12 22.64
CA LEU A 39 -2.20 -4.85 23.10
C LEU A 39 -1.36 -4.05 22.12
N LEU A 40 -1.78 -3.98 20.85
CA LEU A 40 -1.03 -3.29 19.80
C LEU A 40 -1.63 -1.94 19.43
N VAL A 41 -2.82 -1.62 19.93
CA VAL A 41 -3.52 -0.36 19.58
C VAL A 41 -2.68 0.88 19.94
N ALA A 42 -2.03 0.85 21.10
CA ALA A 42 -1.24 1.98 21.58
C ALA A 42 -0.01 2.29 20.71
N ARG A 43 0.43 1.34 19.89
CA ARG A 43 1.57 1.55 18.99
C ARG A 43 1.23 2.45 17.79
N GLY A 44 -0.06 2.71 17.55
CA GLY A 44 -0.52 3.44 16.36
C GLY A 44 -0.49 2.57 15.10
N GLY A 45 -0.75 3.20 13.96
CA GLY A 45 -0.82 2.50 12.68
C GLY A 45 -2.17 1.85 12.44
N CYS A 46 -2.29 1.16 11.31
CA CYS A 46 -3.53 0.52 10.86
C CYS A 46 -3.22 -0.80 10.19
N TRP A 47 -4.16 -1.74 10.28
CA TRP A 47 -4.07 -3.02 9.61
C TRP A 47 -5.14 -3.13 8.52
N PHE A 48 -4.74 -3.65 7.36
CA PHE A 48 -5.62 -3.78 6.19
C PHE A 48 -5.49 -5.17 5.58
N GLU A 49 -6.57 -5.63 4.93
CA GLU A 49 -6.53 -6.87 4.17
C GLU A 49 -7.43 -6.81 2.94
N SER A 50 -7.08 -7.59 1.92
CA SER A 50 -7.90 -7.84 0.74
C SER A 50 -7.58 -9.25 0.24
N GLY A 51 -8.54 -10.16 0.38
CA GLY A 51 -8.30 -11.57 0.04
C GLY A 51 -7.15 -12.14 0.87
N THR A 52 -6.09 -12.59 0.19
CA THR A 52 -4.90 -13.15 0.84
C THR A 52 -3.82 -12.10 1.12
N VAL A 53 -4.06 -10.84 0.77
CA VAL A 53 -3.09 -9.77 0.95
C VAL A 53 -3.34 -9.09 2.29
N THR A 54 -2.33 -9.05 3.15
CA THR A 54 -2.37 -8.38 4.45
C THR A 54 -1.29 -7.33 4.52
N VAL A 55 -1.69 -6.09 4.83
CA VAL A 55 -0.79 -4.93 4.92
C VAL A 55 -0.95 -4.28 6.28
N HIS A 56 0.16 -4.13 7.00
CA HIS A 56 0.21 -3.40 8.25
C HIS A 56 0.93 -2.07 8.04
N LEU A 57 0.31 -0.97 8.43
CA LEU A 57 0.97 0.33 8.52
C LEU A 57 1.49 0.45 9.95
N GLY A 58 2.81 0.57 10.09
CA GLY A 58 3.47 0.65 11.40
C GLY A 58 4.13 2.01 11.61
N VAL A 59 3.92 2.60 12.78
CA VAL A 59 4.52 3.89 13.12
C VAL A 59 6.02 3.71 13.38
N ASP A 60 6.81 4.53 12.71
CA ASP A 60 8.25 4.64 12.93
C ASP A 60 8.55 6.06 13.37
N LYS A 61 9.11 6.23 14.57
CA LYS A 61 9.46 7.55 15.13
C LYS A 61 10.49 8.28 14.27
N ASN A 62 11.33 7.52 13.55
CA ASN A 62 12.34 8.06 12.67
C ASN A 62 11.96 7.81 11.21
N PHE A 63 10.70 8.03 10.88
CA PHE A 63 10.16 7.68 9.58
C PHE A 63 10.95 8.31 8.44
N VAL A 64 11.31 7.45 7.48
CA VAL A 64 11.84 7.85 6.18
C VAL A 64 11.08 7.03 5.15
N ALA A 65 10.56 7.67 4.11
CA ALA A 65 9.80 6.99 3.08
C ALA A 65 10.64 5.94 2.35
N ALA A 66 10.03 4.77 2.11
CA ALA A 66 10.66 3.70 1.35
C ALA A 66 10.49 4.01 -0.15
N ARG A 67 11.57 4.48 -0.78
CA ARG A 67 11.56 4.90 -2.19
C ARG A 67 12.11 3.84 -3.14
N LYS A 68 12.85 2.87 -2.62
CA LYS A 68 13.39 1.74 -3.39
C LYS A 68 12.65 0.45 -3.07
N ALA A 69 12.67 0.01 -1.82
CA ALA A 69 11.91 -1.16 -1.39
C ALA A 69 10.42 -0.85 -1.48
N HIS A 70 9.65 -1.72 -2.12
CA HIS A 70 8.22 -1.48 -2.32
C HIS A 70 7.48 -2.79 -2.55
N PRO A 71 6.21 -2.87 -2.16
CA PRO A 71 5.35 -3.98 -2.55
C PRO A 71 4.81 -3.75 -3.96
N ALA A 72 4.47 -4.84 -4.63
CA ALA A 72 3.75 -4.80 -5.90
C ALA A 72 2.42 -5.54 -5.71
N PHE A 73 1.32 -4.86 -5.97
CA PHE A 73 -0.02 -5.42 -5.85
C PHE A 73 -0.61 -5.68 -7.23
N ILE A 74 -1.21 -6.85 -7.41
CA ILE A 74 -2.03 -7.14 -8.59
C ILE A 74 -3.38 -6.44 -8.39
N VAL A 75 -3.79 -5.67 -9.38
CA VAL A 75 -5.05 -4.93 -9.35
C VAL A 75 -5.90 -5.23 -10.58
N ASP A 76 -7.19 -5.01 -10.44
CA ASP A 76 -8.12 -5.00 -11.56
C ASP A 76 -8.25 -3.56 -12.06
N ASP A 77 -8.47 -3.35 -13.35
CA ASP A 77 -8.71 -2.04 -13.95
C ASP A 77 -7.68 -0.98 -13.54
N LEU A 78 -6.44 -1.19 -13.92
CA LEU A 78 -5.34 -0.28 -13.58
C LEU A 78 -5.59 1.14 -14.10
N ASP A 79 -6.12 1.29 -15.31
CA ASP A 79 -6.39 2.61 -15.90
C ASP A 79 -7.42 3.39 -15.07
N GLY A 80 -8.49 2.73 -14.65
CA GLY A 80 -9.49 3.35 -13.79
C GLY A 80 -8.93 3.73 -12.43
N LEU A 81 -8.09 2.88 -11.85
CA LEU A 81 -7.43 3.15 -10.58
C LEU A 81 -6.46 4.34 -10.70
N GLU A 82 -5.69 4.39 -11.79
CA GLU A 82 -4.79 5.53 -12.05
C GLU A 82 -5.56 6.84 -12.11
N THR A 83 -6.69 6.88 -12.83
CA THR A 83 -7.53 8.07 -12.91
C THR A 83 -8.02 8.50 -11.54
N LYS A 84 -8.52 7.56 -10.76
CA LYS A 84 -9.01 7.81 -9.40
C LYS A 84 -7.91 8.37 -8.49
N LEU A 85 -6.73 7.78 -8.55
CA LEU A 85 -5.58 8.23 -7.76
C LEU A 85 -5.15 9.64 -8.12
N LYS A 86 -5.03 9.93 -9.42
CA LYS A 86 -4.64 11.27 -9.91
C LYS A 86 -5.66 12.33 -9.52
N GLU A 87 -6.94 12.03 -9.66
CA GLU A 87 -8.01 12.96 -9.26
C GLU A 87 -7.98 13.26 -7.77
N ALA A 88 -7.56 12.32 -6.95
CA ALA A 88 -7.41 12.50 -5.51
C ALA A 88 -6.07 13.18 -5.13
N GLY A 89 -5.22 13.49 -6.10
CA GLY A 89 -3.96 14.21 -5.86
C GLY A 89 -2.75 13.34 -5.62
N TYR A 90 -2.86 12.02 -5.79
CA TYR A 90 -1.71 11.14 -5.62
C TYR A 90 -0.84 11.13 -6.87
N LYS A 91 0.48 11.01 -6.67
CA LYS A 91 1.45 10.99 -7.76
C LYS A 91 1.56 9.59 -8.33
N VAL A 92 1.20 9.44 -9.61
CA VAL A 92 1.29 8.17 -10.33
C VAL A 92 2.30 8.34 -11.48
N THR A 93 3.22 7.39 -11.61
CA THR A 93 4.24 7.41 -12.65
C THR A 93 4.32 6.07 -13.37
N GLU A 94 4.80 6.10 -14.61
CA GLU A 94 5.13 4.91 -15.36
C GLU A 94 6.60 4.55 -15.16
N ASP A 95 6.93 3.29 -15.39
CA ASP A 95 8.30 2.79 -15.39
C ASP A 95 8.50 1.97 -16.67
N GLU A 96 9.68 1.38 -16.83
CA GLU A 96 9.99 0.54 -18.00
C GLU A 96 8.90 -0.52 -18.20
N PRO A 97 8.39 -0.67 -19.43
CA PRO A 97 7.38 -1.69 -19.71
C PRO A 97 7.91 -3.10 -19.44
N ILE A 98 7.04 -3.95 -18.90
CA ILE A 98 7.31 -5.36 -18.70
C ILE A 98 6.31 -6.15 -19.56
N ALA A 99 6.80 -7.09 -20.35
CA ALA A 99 5.95 -7.91 -21.20
C ALA A 99 4.93 -8.68 -20.35
N GLY A 100 3.67 -8.75 -20.80
CA GLY A 100 2.61 -9.50 -20.15
C GLY A 100 1.83 -8.75 -19.09
N CYS A 101 2.15 -7.49 -18.82
CA CYS A 101 1.39 -6.71 -17.85
C CYS A 101 1.49 -5.22 -18.14
N ASP A 102 0.52 -4.48 -17.60
CA ASP A 102 0.62 -3.05 -17.40
C ASP A 102 1.03 -2.78 -15.96
N ARG A 103 1.80 -1.74 -15.71
CA ARG A 103 2.19 -1.39 -14.35
C ARG A 103 2.37 0.11 -14.16
N ARG A 104 2.17 0.55 -12.92
CA ARG A 104 2.37 1.94 -12.49
C ARG A 104 3.01 1.95 -11.12
N HIS A 105 3.70 3.05 -10.80
CA HIS A 105 4.12 3.35 -9.44
C HIS A 105 3.27 4.48 -8.89
N VAL A 106 2.88 4.39 -7.63
CA VAL A 106 2.22 5.48 -6.91
C VAL A 106 2.94 5.68 -5.58
N GLU A 107 2.99 6.94 -5.12
CA GLU A 107 3.44 7.23 -3.76
C GLU A 107 2.23 7.22 -2.85
N ASP A 108 2.37 6.54 -1.70
CA ASP A 108 1.34 6.61 -0.67
C ASP A 108 1.36 7.99 -0.01
N PRO A 109 0.47 8.32 0.97
CA PRO A 109 0.43 9.66 1.57
C PRO A 109 1.73 10.09 2.22
N PHE A 110 2.62 9.15 2.53
CA PHE A 110 3.86 9.40 3.25
C PHE A 110 5.10 9.36 2.35
N GLY A 111 4.89 9.14 1.06
CA GLY A 111 5.97 9.05 0.07
C GLY A 111 6.54 7.65 -0.13
N ASN A 112 5.96 6.62 0.49
CA ASN A 112 6.36 5.24 0.23
C ASN A 112 5.96 4.84 -1.19
N ARG A 113 6.86 4.13 -1.89
CA ARG A 113 6.57 3.63 -3.24
C ARG A 113 5.68 2.39 -3.18
N ILE A 114 4.65 2.38 -4.00
CA ILE A 114 3.76 1.23 -4.22
C ILE A 114 3.73 0.95 -5.72
N GLU A 115 3.87 -0.30 -6.11
CA GLU A 115 3.71 -0.71 -7.50
C GLU A 115 2.35 -1.38 -7.70
N LEU A 116 1.68 -1.04 -8.80
CA LEU A 116 0.37 -1.58 -9.17
C LEU A 116 0.52 -2.28 -10.52
N ILE A 117 0.08 -3.52 -10.61
CA ILE A 117 0.25 -4.37 -11.80
C ILE A 117 -1.08 -4.96 -12.21
N GLU A 118 -1.39 -4.83 -13.50
CA GLU A 118 -2.51 -5.55 -14.10
C GLU A 118 -1.96 -6.50 -15.17
N PRO A 119 -2.11 -7.82 -14.99
CA PRO A 119 -1.71 -8.79 -16.02
C PRO A 119 -2.56 -8.61 -17.28
N LEU A 120 -1.95 -8.76 -18.44
CA LEU A 120 -2.65 -8.70 -19.75
C LEU A 120 -3.31 -10.02 -20.09
#